data_4ca24ed0c8e18a0890b9b7353246040e
#
_entry.id   4ca24ed0c8e18a0890b9b7353246040e
#
_cell.length_a   1.000
_cell.length_b   1.000
_cell.length_c   1.000
_cell.angle_alpha   90.00
_cell.angle_beta   90.00
_cell.angle_gamma   90.00
#
_symmetry.space_group_name_H-M   'P 1'
#
loop_
_entity.id
_entity.type
_entity.pdbx_description
1 polymer ?
#
loop_
_entity_poly.entity_id
_entity_poly.type
_entity_poly.pdbx_seq_one_letter_code
_entity_poly.pdbx_strand_id
1 'polypeptide(L)'
;MFQTDDVKIKRVKELLPPVAVLEKFPATEIASSTTFQAREAIHNILQDKDDRLLVIIGPCSIHDPEAAVEYGKRLKVLRDELGDRLEIVMRVYFEKPRTTVGWKGLINDPYLDDTYKINDGLRMGRKLLLDLTDMGMPTASEFLDMITPQYVADLISWGAIGARTTESQVHRELASGLSCPVGFKNGTDGNIKIASDAIRSASASHHFLSVTKFGHSAIIQTAGNPDCHIILRGGKEPNYSAQHVGVIKQELEASGLPQKVMIDFSHANSSKDYNRQMVVAQDVSEQLANGEHAIFGVMIESHLVEGRQDLVDGCAATYGQSITDACIGWDDTETVLRQLADAVQARRTR
;
A
#
# COMPACT_ATOMS: atom_id res chain seq x y z
N MET A 1 28.33 17.80 36.21
CA MET A 1 28.26 17.37 34.82
C MET A 1 26.85 17.75 34.31
N PHE A 2 26.73 18.35 33.16
CA PHE A 2 25.43 18.71 32.58
C PHE A 2 24.82 17.47 31.87
N GLN A 3 23.51 17.27 32.01
CA GLN A 3 22.80 16.24 31.25
C GLN A 3 22.65 16.73 29.78
N THR A 4 23.15 15.95 28.84
CA THR A 4 23.16 16.29 27.40
C THR A 4 22.40 15.31 26.52
N ASP A 5 21.89 14.21 27.10
CA ASP A 5 21.11 13.18 26.44
C ASP A 5 19.73 13.03 27.07
N ASP A 6 18.75 12.59 26.32
CA ASP A 6 17.34 12.37 26.73
C ASP A 6 16.63 13.59 27.37
N VAL A 7 17.18 14.79 27.24
CA VAL A 7 16.64 16.01 27.89
C VAL A 7 15.24 16.41 27.42
N LYS A 8 14.78 15.87 26.29
CA LYS A 8 13.42 16.10 25.72
C LYS A 8 12.55 14.82 25.75
N ILE A 9 13.08 13.71 26.22
CA ILE A 9 12.33 12.45 26.37
C ILE A 9 11.57 12.51 27.69
N LYS A 10 10.23 12.49 27.63
CA LYS A 10 9.39 12.48 28.84
C LYS A 10 9.20 11.10 29.43
N ARG A 11 9.17 10.06 28.58
CA ARG A 11 8.92 8.68 29.00
C ARG A 11 9.37 7.71 27.92
N VAL A 12 9.98 6.62 28.35
CA VAL A 12 10.23 5.43 27.51
C VAL A 12 9.32 4.31 28.00
N LYS A 13 8.67 3.60 27.05
CA LYS A 13 7.90 2.40 27.30
C LYS A 13 8.35 1.34 26.32
N GLU A 14 8.57 0.13 26.82
CA GLU A 14 9.02 -0.98 26.00
C GLU A 14 7.94 -1.41 25.01
N LEU A 15 8.39 -1.69 23.80
CA LEU A 15 7.59 -2.36 22.77
C LEU A 15 7.68 -3.88 22.99
N LEU A 16 6.58 -4.59 22.87
CA LEU A 16 6.61 -6.05 22.83
C LEU A 16 7.51 -6.50 21.68
N PRO A 17 8.40 -7.47 21.86
CA PRO A 17 9.21 -7.96 20.76
C PRO A 17 8.31 -8.60 19.67
N PRO A 18 8.68 -8.48 18.39
CA PRO A 18 7.90 -9.06 17.29
C PRO A 18 7.51 -10.52 17.51
N VAL A 19 8.44 -11.36 18.01
CA VAL A 19 8.18 -12.79 18.29
C VAL A 19 6.97 -13.01 19.19
N ALA A 20 6.76 -12.17 20.22
CA ALA A 20 5.62 -12.33 21.13
C ALA A 20 4.27 -12.05 20.46
N VAL A 21 4.25 -11.17 19.45
CA VAL A 21 3.05 -10.90 18.66
C VAL A 21 2.84 -11.99 17.61
N LEU A 22 3.92 -12.49 16.99
CA LEU A 22 3.88 -13.59 16.02
C LEU A 22 3.41 -14.91 16.69
N GLU A 23 3.88 -15.22 17.90
CA GLU A 23 3.44 -16.40 18.67
C GLU A 23 1.97 -16.31 19.07
N LYS A 24 1.48 -15.11 19.40
CA LYS A 24 0.08 -14.91 19.75
C LYS A 24 -0.86 -15.01 18.52
N PHE A 25 -0.40 -14.57 17.36
CA PHE A 25 -1.12 -14.58 16.08
C PHE A 25 -0.22 -15.21 14.99
N PRO A 26 0.03 -16.52 15.06
CA PRO A 26 0.88 -17.19 14.09
C PRO A 26 0.22 -17.19 12.71
N ALA A 27 1.03 -17.03 11.66
CA ALA A 27 0.54 -17.23 10.31
C ALA A 27 0.09 -18.68 10.12
N THR A 28 -1.13 -18.85 9.59
CA THR A 28 -1.63 -20.19 9.23
C THR A 28 -1.07 -20.63 7.89
N GLU A 29 -1.29 -21.88 7.52
CA GLU A 29 -0.93 -22.38 6.19
C GLU A 29 -1.72 -21.64 5.09
N ILE A 30 -3.00 -21.36 5.31
CA ILE A 30 -3.84 -20.62 4.37
C ILE A 30 -3.32 -19.17 4.20
N ALA A 31 -3.07 -18.47 5.31
CA ALA A 31 -2.56 -17.10 5.28
C ALA A 31 -1.21 -17.01 4.57
N SER A 32 -0.29 -17.95 4.87
CA SER A 32 1.03 -18.02 4.24
C SER A 32 0.91 -18.29 2.73
N SER A 33 0.05 -19.23 2.34
CA SER A 33 -0.21 -19.57 0.94
C SER A 33 -0.83 -18.38 0.18
N THR A 34 -1.83 -17.72 0.77
CA THR A 34 -2.47 -16.53 0.18
C THR A 34 -1.45 -15.43 -0.09
N THR A 35 -0.59 -15.15 0.89
CA THR A 35 0.44 -14.11 0.77
C THR A 35 1.50 -14.49 -0.27
N PHE A 36 1.97 -15.74 -0.25
CA PHE A 36 2.98 -16.23 -1.18
C PHE A 36 2.47 -16.21 -2.63
N GLN A 37 1.29 -16.77 -2.89
CA GLN A 37 0.71 -16.82 -4.23
C GLN A 37 0.48 -15.43 -4.81
N ALA A 38 0.02 -14.48 -4.01
CA ALA A 38 -0.16 -13.10 -4.46
C ALA A 38 1.19 -12.42 -4.79
N ARG A 39 2.24 -12.65 -4.00
CA ARG A 39 3.59 -12.14 -4.32
C ARG A 39 4.11 -12.69 -5.65
N GLU A 40 3.97 -14.01 -5.87
CA GLU A 40 4.34 -14.66 -7.12
C GLU A 40 3.53 -14.13 -8.31
N ALA A 41 2.22 -13.93 -8.13
CA ALA A 41 1.38 -13.34 -9.17
C ALA A 41 1.83 -11.92 -9.54
N ILE A 42 2.11 -11.07 -8.55
CA ILE A 42 2.58 -9.71 -8.77
C ILE A 42 3.97 -9.70 -9.44
N HIS A 43 4.88 -10.58 -9.00
CA HIS A 43 6.17 -10.77 -9.66
C HIS A 43 6.00 -11.13 -11.14
N ASN A 44 5.13 -12.11 -11.44
CA ASN A 44 4.87 -12.53 -12.81
C ASN A 44 4.25 -11.44 -13.68
N ILE A 45 3.35 -10.61 -13.11
CA ILE A 45 2.78 -9.43 -13.80
C ILE A 45 3.88 -8.41 -14.12
N LEU A 46 4.79 -8.14 -13.18
CA LEU A 46 5.93 -7.23 -13.41
C LEU A 46 6.90 -7.74 -14.48
N GLN A 47 7.01 -9.07 -14.65
CA GLN A 47 7.89 -9.74 -15.60
C GLN A 47 7.20 -10.10 -16.93
N ASP A 48 5.99 -9.59 -17.21
CA ASP A 48 5.20 -9.91 -18.41
C ASP A 48 4.89 -11.42 -18.61
N LYS A 49 4.92 -12.21 -17.52
CA LYS A 49 4.56 -13.64 -17.53
C LYS A 49 3.09 -13.88 -17.20
N ASP A 50 2.43 -12.89 -16.64
CA ASP A 50 1.00 -12.86 -16.31
C ASP A 50 0.43 -11.55 -16.85
N ASP A 51 -0.62 -11.62 -17.65
CA ASP A 51 -1.22 -10.47 -18.33
C ASP A 51 -2.36 -9.82 -17.57
N ARG A 52 -2.65 -10.30 -16.33
CA ARG A 52 -3.62 -9.69 -15.45
C ARG A 52 -3.19 -8.27 -15.03
N LEU A 53 -4.17 -7.47 -14.64
CA LEU A 53 -3.92 -6.16 -14.03
C LEU A 53 -3.87 -6.30 -12.51
N LEU A 54 -2.82 -5.78 -11.87
CA LEU A 54 -2.76 -5.66 -10.42
C LEU A 54 -3.68 -4.53 -9.94
N VAL A 55 -4.58 -4.80 -8.99
CA VAL A 55 -5.47 -3.80 -8.40
C VAL A 55 -5.30 -3.76 -6.90
N ILE A 56 -4.71 -2.67 -6.40
CA ILE A 56 -4.60 -2.38 -4.96
C ILE A 56 -5.79 -1.51 -4.57
N ILE A 57 -6.79 -2.06 -3.88
CA ILE A 57 -8.03 -1.36 -3.59
C ILE A 57 -8.49 -1.54 -2.13
N GLY A 58 -8.96 -0.48 -1.50
CA GLY A 58 -9.49 -0.51 -0.14
C GLY A 58 -9.41 0.84 0.57
N PRO A 59 -9.73 0.88 1.87
CA PRO A 59 -9.78 2.11 2.65
C PRO A 59 -8.50 2.95 2.58
N CYS A 60 -8.65 4.27 2.63
CA CYS A 60 -7.52 5.19 2.73
C CYS A 60 -6.64 4.86 3.94
N SER A 61 -7.28 4.58 5.08
CA SER A 61 -6.65 4.03 6.29
C SER A 61 -7.65 3.17 7.07
N ILE A 62 -7.12 2.21 7.81
CA ILE A 62 -7.91 1.36 8.69
C ILE A 62 -8.00 2.03 10.06
N HIS A 63 -9.21 2.34 10.52
CA HIS A 63 -9.50 2.78 11.89
C HIS A 63 -10.45 1.80 12.60
N ASP A 64 -11.23 1.05 11.84
CA ASP A 64 -12.20 0.06 12.31
C ASP A 64 -11.90 -1.31 11.69
N PRO A 65 -11.35 -2.27 12.47
CA PRO A 65 -11.06 -3.61 11.98
C PRO A 65 -12.31 -4.40 11.54
N GLU A 66 -13.49 -4.17 12.16
CA GLU A 66 -14.72 -4.89 11.80
C GLU A 66 -15.22 -4.46 10.42
N ALA A 67 -15.25 -3.15 10.17
CA ALA A 67 -15.56 -2.61 8.84
C ALA A 67 -14.56 -3.08 7.78
N ALA A 68 -13.27 -3.19 8.14
CA ALA A 68 -12.24 -3.69 7.23
C ALA A 68 -12.45 -5.17 6.88
N VAL A 69 -12.83 -6.01 7.83
CA VAL A 69 -13.15 -7.43 7.59
C VAL A 69 -14.41 -7.55 6.71
N GLU A 70 -15.44 -6.74 6.95
CA GLU A 70 -16.64 -6.73 6.11
C GLU A 70 -16.31 -6.33 4.68
N TYR A 71 -15.52 -5.26 4.50
CA TYR A 71 -15.03 -4.84 3.19
C TYR A 71 -14.26 -5.96 2.50
N GLY A 72 -13.33 -6.61 3.21
CA GLY A 72 -12.54 -7.74 2.71
C GLY A 72 -13.39 -8.92 2.26
N LYS A 73 -14.46 -9.26 2.99
CA LYS A 73 -15.41 -10.32 2.60
C LYS A 73 -16.12 -10.00 1.29
N ARG A 74 -16.59 -8.76 1.12
CA ARG A 74 -17.23 -8.33 -0.13
C ARG A 74 -16.23 -8.32 -1.28
N LEU A 75 -15.02 -7.81 -1.05
CA LEU A 75 -13.96 -7.74 -2.06
C LEU A 75 -13.51 -9.14 -2.50
N LYS A 76 -13.49 -10.12 -1.59
CA LYS A 76 -13.13 -11.51 -1.89
C LYS A 76 -14.05 -12.14 -2.92
N VAL A 77 -15.34 -11.81 -2.91
CA VAL A 77 -16.31 -12.31 -3.91
C VAL A 77 -15.92 -11.80 -5.30
N LEU A 78 -15.62 -10.50 -5.43
CA LEU A 78 -15.19 -9.92 -6.71
C LEU A 78 -13.82 -10.43 -7.15
N ARG A 79 -12.89 -10.67 -6.19
CA ARG A 79 -11.60 -11.28 -6.48
C ARG A 79 -11.75 -12.66 -7.10
N ASP A 80 -12.65 -13.48 -6.56
CA ASP A 80 -12.88 -14.84 -7.07
C ASP A 80 -13.56 -14.81 -8.46
N GLU A 81 -14.48 -13.88 -8.68
CA GLU A 81 -15.18 -13.71 -9.95
C GLU A 81 -14.27 -13.18 -11.07
N LEU A 82 -13.40 -12.21 -10.75
CA LEU A 82 -12.61 -11.47 -11.73
C LEU A 82 -11.14 -11.93 -11.80
N GLY A 83 -10.78 -12.98 -11.07
CA GLY A 83 -9.40 -13.42 -10.86
C GLY A 83 -8.66 -13.92 -12.10
N ASP A 84 -9.37 -14.18 -13.19
CA ASP A 84 -8.79 -14.48 -14.50
C ASP A 84 -8.24 -13.24 -15.23
N ARG A 85 -8.67 -12.04 -14.85
CA ARG A 85 -8.31 -10.74 -15.46
C ARG A 85 -7.61 -9.78 -14.50
N LEU A 86 -7.93 -9.87 -13.21
CA LEU A 86 -7.41 -8.98 -12.17
C LEU A 86 -6.72 -9.78 -11.06
N GLU A 87 -5.56 -9.30 -10.60
CA GLU A 87 -5.01 -9.69 -9.32
C GLU A 87 -5.40 -8.61 -8.29
N ILE A 88 -6.45 -8.89 -7.51
CA ILE A 88 -7.01 -7.95 -6.54
C ILE A 88 -6.35 -8.17 -5.18
N VAL A 89 -5.75 -7.11 -4.63
CA VAL A 89 -5.10 -7.07 -3.31
C VAL A 89 -5.74 -5.98 -2.47
N MET A 90 -6.19 -6.31 -1.26
CA MET A 90 -6.84 -5.34 -0.39
C MET A 90 -5.84 -4.37 0.22
N ARG A 91 -6.11 -3.09 0.09
CA ARG A 91 -5.37 -2.01 0.75
C ARG A 91 -5.71 -2.00 2.24
N VAL A 92 -4.70 -2.24 3.10
CA VAL A 92 -4.80 -2.30 4.56
C VAL A 92 -3.72 -1.40 5.16
N TYR A 93 -3.97 -0.10 5.15
CA TYR A 93 -3.01 0.90 5.62
C TYR A 93 -3.28 1.24 7.09
N PHE A 94 -2.35 0.89 7.96
CA PHE A 94 -2.43 1.09 9.41
C PHE A 94 -1.84 2.40 9.89
N GLU A 95 -1.05 3.05 9.05
CA GLU A 95 -0.30 4.24 9.40
C GLU A 95 -0.54 5.31 8.35
N LYS A 96 -0.54 6.57 8.80
CA LYS A 96 -0.74 7.73 7.91
C LYS A 96 0.41 8.71 8.08
N PRO A 97 1.15 9.02 6.98
CA PRO A 97 2.14 10.09 7.02
C PRO A 97 1.43 11.43 7.22
N ARG A 98 1.81 12.17 8.24
CA ARG A 98 1.25 13.49 8.55
C ARG A 98 2.25 14.59 8.25
N THR A 99 1.82 15.61 7.52
CA THR A 99 2.61 16.83 7.28
C THR A 99 2.68 17.69 8.54
N THR A 100 1.61 17.65 9.36
CA THR A 100 1.51 18.30 10.66
C THR A 100 1.09 17.29 11.71
N VAL A 101 0.50 17.71 12.84
CA VAL A 101 -0.08 16.82 13.85
C VAL A 101 -1.40 16.22 13.38
N GLY A 102 -1.76 15.05 13.90
CA GLY A 102 -3.02 14.37 13.66
C GLY A 102 -2.92 12.88 13.96
N TRP A 103 -4.02 12.17 13.91
CA TRP A 103 -4.07 10.72 14.09
C TRP A 103 -3.11 10.01 13.10
N LYS A 104 -2.21 9.20 13.63
CA LYS A 104 -1.13 8.55 12.87
C LYS A 104 -1.50 7.17 12.35
N GLY A 105 -2.68 6.66 12.70
CA GLY A 105 -3.15 5.35 12.26
C GLY A 105 -3.42 4.37 13.40
N LEU A 106 -4.00 3.22 13.05
CA LEU A 106 -4.43 2.18 13.98
C LEU A 106 -3.29 1.65 14.87
N ILE A 107 -2.08 1.50 14.33
CA ILE A 107 -0.95 1.01 15.12
C ILE A 107 -0.58 2.00 16.21
N ASN A 108 -0.54 3.28 15.90
CA ASN A 108 -0.09 4.31 16.83
C ASN A 108 -1.13 4.67 17.89
N ASP A 109 -2.41 4.76 17.49
CA ASP A 109 -3.51 5.14 18.36
C ASP A 109 -4.78 4.36 18.00
N PRO A 110 -4.86 3.07 18.45
CA PRO A 110 -5.91 2.15 18.05
C PRO A 110 -7.30 2.51 18.55
N TYR A 111 -7.38 3.31 19.61
CA TYR A 111 -8.67 3.66 20.27
C TYR A 111 -9.14 5.08 19.95
N LEU A 112 -8.39 5.84 19.13
CA LEU A 112 -8.72 7.23 18.75
C LEU A 112 -8.87 8.18 19.96
N ASP A 113 -8.14 7.91 21.05
CA ASP A 113 -8.26 8.57 22.35
C ASP A 113 -6.94 9.19 22.85
N ASP A 114 -5.95 9.32 21.97
CA ASP A 114 -4.60 9.84 22.25
C ASP A 114 -3.84 9.08 23.37
N THR A 115 -4.27 7.86 23.71
CA THR A 115 -3.57 7.02 24.71
C THR A 115 -2.32 6.33 24.16
N TYR A 116 -2.18 6.29 22.83
CA TYR A 116 -1.02 5.73 22.11
C TYR A 116 -0.65 4.32 22.59
N LYS A 117 -1.66 3.44 22.72
CA LYS A 117 -1.45 2.03 23.10
C LYS A 117 -0.89 1.20 21.94
N ILE A 118 0.31 1.55 21.49
CA ILE A 118 0.96 0.99 20.28
C ILE A 118 1.06 -0.53 20.33
N ASN A 119 1.32 -1.14 21.52
CA ASN A 119 1.35 -2.59 21.64
C ASN A 119 0.00 -3.25 21.32
N ASP A 120 -1.12 -2.58 21.62
CA ASP A 120 -2.45 -3.05 21.25
C ASP A 120 -2.69 -2.84 19.74
N GLY A 121 -2.30 -1.69 19.22
CA GLY A 121 -2.36 -1.40 17.79
C GLY A 121 -1.61 -2.42 16.92
N LEU A 122 -0.41 -2.84 17.33
CA LEU A 122 0.36 -3.89 16.65
C LEU A 122 -0.36 -5.24 16.66
N ARG A 123 -0.97 -5.61 17.79
CA ARG A 123 -1.77 -6.85 17.89
C ARG A 123 -3.02 -6.77 17.00
N MET A 124 -3.74 -5.64 17.04
CA MET A 124 -4.94 -5.42 16.21
C MET A 124 -4.59 -5.46 14.72
N GLY A 125 -3.53 -4.77 14.32
CA GLY A 125 -3.08 -4.75 12.92
C GLY A 125 -2.69 -6.14 12.41
N ARG A 126 -1.88 -6.89 13.19
CA ARG A 126 -1.51 -8.26 12.82
C ARG A 126 -2.71 -9.21 12.77
N LYS A 127 -3.61 -9.12 13.77
CA LYS A 127 -4.83 -9.93 13.79
C LYS A 127 -5.69 -9.68 12.55
N LEU A 128 -5.91 -8.42 12.17
CA LEU A 128 -6.66 -8.07 10.98
C LEU A 128 -6.03 -8.65 9.71
N LEU A 129 -4.71 -8.52 9.55
CA LEU A 129 -4.01 -9.10 8.40
C LEU A 129 -4.18 -10.63 8.34
N LEU A 130 -4.09 -11.29 9.50
CA LEU A 130 -4.29 -12.73 9.60
C LEU A 130 -5.73 -13.11 9.20
N ASP A 131 -6.75 -12.42 9.72
CA ASP A 131 -8.14 -12.67 9.40
C ASP A 131 -8.44 -12.52 7.90
N LEU A 132 -7.86 -11.49 7.27
CA LEU A 132 -8.00 -11.24 5.84
C LEU A 132 -7.27 -12.32 5.00
N THR A 133 -6.03 -12.63 5.33
CA THR A 133 -5.25 -13.62 4.57
C THR A 133 -5.77 -15.05 4.76
N ASP A 134 -6.33 -15.39 5.94
CA ASP A 134 -6.99 -16.68 6.18
C ASP A 134 -8.28 -16.87 5.38
N MET A 135 -8.99 -15.79 5.04
CA MET A 135 -10.13 -15.90 4.11
C MET A 135 -9.71 -15.91 2.63
N GLY A 136 -8.40 -15.90 2.34
CA GLY A 136 -7.87 -15.87 0.98
C GLY A 136 -7.85 -14.48 0.34
N MET A 137 -7.86 -13.40 1.16
CA MET A 137 -7.75 -12.02 0.68
C MET A 137 -6.32 -11.51 0.90
N PRO A 138 -5.49 -11.38 -0.15
CA PRO A 138 -4.15 -10.84 -0.02
C PRO A 138 -4.19 -9.35 0.34
N THR A 139 -3.17 -8.88 1.08
CA THR A 139 -3.15 -7.56 1.68
C THR A 139 -1.97 -6.71 1.21
N ALA A 140 -2.19 -5.40 1.14
CA ALA A 140 -1.18 -4.39 0.83
C ALA A 140 -1.11 -3.34 1.94
N SER A 141 0.09 -2.84 2.25
CA SER A 141 0.26 -1.77 3.24
C SER A 141 1.32 -0.76 2.82
N GLU A 142 1.32 0.42 3.46
CA GLU A 142 2.40 1.40 3.37
C GLU A 142 3.36 1.20 4.55
N PHE A 143 4.66 1.26 4.29
CA PHE A 143 5.68 1.16 5.34
C PHE A 143 6.23 2.54 5.66
N LEU A 144 6.09 2.97 6.91
CA LEU A 144 6.50 4.29 7.38
C LEU A 144 7.67 4.27 8.38
N ASP A 145 7.96 3.11 8.99
CA ASP A 145 9.08 2.93 9.92
C ASP A 145 9.82 1.61 9.72
N MET A 146 10.95 1.45 10.40
CA MET A 146 11.84 0.29 10.25
C MET A 146 11.48 -0.88 11.17
N ILE A 147 10.54 -0.72 12.09
CA ILE A 147 10.23 -1.68 13.15
C ILE A 147 8.92 -2.42 12.87
N THR A 148 7.86 -1.69 12.50
CA THR A 148 6.53 -2.24 12.17
C THR A 148 6.58 -3.43 11.18
N PRO A 149 7.43 -3.43 10.12
CA PRO A 149 7.54 -4.58 9.22
C PRO A 149 7.89 -5.90 9.91
N GLN A 150 8.63 -5.86 11.03
CA GLN A 150 8.98 -7.07 11.77
C GLN A 150 7.77 -7.78 12.39
N TYR A 151 6.66 -7.07 12.59
CA TYR A 151 5.41 -7.59 13.15
C TYR A 151 4.43 -8.10 12.11
N VAL A 152 4.47 -7.58 10.88
CA VAL A 152 3.37 -7.73 9.91
C VAL A 152 3.80 -8.15 8.51
N ALA A 153 5.07 -7.99 8.12
CA ALA A 153 5.50 -8.15 6.74
C ALA A 153 5.29 -9.55 6.17
N ASP A 154 5.26 -10.59 7.01
CA ASP A 154 4.99 -11.97 6.61
C ASP A 154 3.56 -12.19 6.05
N LEU A 155 2.63 -11.27 6.35
CA LEU A 155 1.24 -11.30 5.89
C LEU A 155 0.95 -10.22 4.83
N ILE A 156 1.95 -9.46 4.36
CA ILE A 156 1.80 -8.41 3.35
C ILE A 156 2.24 -8.94 1.99
N SER A 157 1.35 -8.84 1.01
CA SER A 157 1.61 -9.28 -0.38
C SER A 157 2.23 -8.20 -1.25
N TRP A 158 1.97 -6.91 -0.95
CA TRP A 158 2.47 -5.76 -1.67
C TRP A 158 2.68 -4.57 -0.73
N GLY A 159 3.78 -3.85 -0.90
CA GLY A 159 4.14 -2.70 -0.07
C GLY A 159 4.23 -1.40 -0.85
N ALA A 160 3.91 -0.26 -0.19
CA ALA A 160 4.12 1.07 -0.73
C ALA A 160 5.14 1.86 0.09
N ILE A 161 5.91 2.71 -0.60
CA ILE A 161 6.63 3.84 -0.02
C ILE A 161 5.97 5.11 -0.53
N GLY A 162 5.46 5.92 0.39
CA GLY A 162 4.68 7.12 0.09
C GLY A 162 5.51 8.27 -0.50
N ALA A 163 4.85 9.24 -1.12
CA ALA A 163 5.50 10.37 -1.78
C ALA A 163 6.39 11.22 -0.85
N ARG A 164 6.09 11.25 0.46
CA ARG A 164 6.89 12.00 1.45
C ARG A 164 8.12 11.22 1.93
N THR A 165 8.18 9.92 1.68
CA THR A 165 9.23 9.02 2.16
C THR A 165 10.09 8.41 1.05
N THR A 166 9.70 8.58 -0.21
CA THR A 166 10.43 8.06 -1.38
C THR A 166 11.87 8.61 -1.48
N GLU A 167 12.13 9.84 -1.01
CA GLU A 167 13.51 10.40 -0.96
C GLU A 167 14.34 9.87 0.22
N SER A 168 13.70 9.28 1.22
CA SER A 168 14.37 8.84 2.44
C SER A 168 15.25 7.62 2.18
N GLN A 169 16.55 7.73 2.50
CA GLN A 169 17.49 6.61 2.43
C GLN A 169 17.00 5.41 3.26
N VAL A 170 16.52 5.65 4.47
CA VAL A 170 16.03 4.62 5.39
C VAL A 170 14.89 3.78 4.77
N HIS A 171 13.97 4.43 4.04
CA HIS A 171 12.86 3.73 3.39
C HIS A 171 13.31 2.95 2.14
N ARG A 172 14.32 3.44 1.41
CA ARG A 172 14.94 2.72 0.29
C ARG A 172 15.69 1.48 0.76
N GLU A 173 16.44 1.60 1.85
CA GLU A 173 17.12 0.49 2.52
C GLU A 173 16.11 -0.55 3.03
N LEU A 174 15.03 -0.10 3.70
CA LEU A 174 13.94 -1.00 4.12
C LEU A 174 13.37 -1.78 2.93
N ALA A 175 12.99 -1.08 1.86
CA ALA A 175 12.39 -1.69 0.68
C ALA A 175 13.30 -2.75 0.04
N SER A 176 14.64 -2.57 0.11
CA SER A 176 15.61 -3.54 -0.41
C SER A 176 15.57 -4.90 0.29
N GLY A 177 15.00 -4.97 1.50
CA GLY A 177 14.91 -6.17 2.31
C GLY A 177 13.50 -6.72 2.49
N LEU A 178 12.47 -6.04 1.99
CA LEU A 178 11.10 -6.52 2.07
C LEU A 178 10.89 -7.73 1.13
N SER A 179 10.16 -8.72 1.61
CA SER A 179 9.88 -9.96 0.86
C SER A 179 8.68 -9.84 -0.08
N CYS A 180 8.16 -8.64 -0.29
CA CYS A 180 7.06 -8.35 -1.21
C CYS A 180 7.50 -7.34 -2.27
N PRO A 181 6.85 -7.28 -3.43
CA PRO A 181 6.98 -6.18 -4.38
C PRO A 181 6.68 -4.84 -3.72
N VAL A 182 7.43 -3.78 -4.09
CA VAL A 182 7.31 -2.45 -3.46
C VAL A 182 7.16 -1.36 -4.51
N GLY A 183 6.06 -0.59 -4.38
CA GLY A 183 5.82 0.58 -5.20
C GLY A 183 6.31 1.88 -4.53
N PHE A 184 7.08 2.68 -5.26
CA PHE A 184 7.53 4.01 -4.86
C PHE A 184 6.68 5.09 -5.52
N LYS A 185 5.97 5.90 -4.73
CA LYS A 185 5.22 7.05 -5.27
C LYS A 185 6.17 8.14 -5.75
N ASN A 186 5.86 8.76 -6.88
CA ASN A 186 6.53 9.99 -7.30
C ASN A 186 6.36 11.09 -6.25
N GLY A 187 7.25 12.08 -6.26
CA GLY A 187 7.22 13.21 -5.33
C GLY A 187 5.88 13.96 -5.32
N THR A 188 5.59 14.66 -4.23
CA THR A 188 4.34 15.43 -4.09
C THR A 188 4.22 16.59 -5.10
N ASP A 189 5.33 17.02 -5.67
CA ASP A 189 5.44 18.02 -6.75
C ASP A 189 5.30 17.42 -8.17
N GLY A 190 5.24 16.08 -8.28
CA GLY A 190 5.17 15.36 -9.53
C GLY A 190 6.52 14.79 -10.00
N ASN A 191 7.61 14.97 -9.25
CA ASN A 191 8.95 14.56 -9.64
C ASN A 191 9.06 13.02 -9.73
N ILE A 192 9.32 12.52 -10.94
CA ILE A 192 9.46 11.09 -11.26
C ILE A 192 10.86 10.58 -10.92
N LYS A 193 11.90 11.42 -11.11
CA LYS A 193 13.29 11.04 -10.87
C LYS A 193 13.52 10.51 -9.47
N ILE A 194 12.85 11.08 -8.47
CA ILE A 194 12.93 10.66 -7.07
C ILE A 194 12.54 9.17 -6.92
N ALA A 195 11.47 8.74 -7.58
CA ALA A 195 11.00 7.35 -7.54
C ALA A 195 11.93 6.44 -8.34
N SER A 196 12.43 6.87 -9.50
CA SER A 196 13.40 6.10 -10.29
C SER A 196 14.71 5.87 -9.53
N ASP A 197 15.22 6.90 -8.84
CA ASP A 197 16.42 6.77 -7.99
C ASP A 197 16.14 5.85 -6.78
N ALA A 198 14.91 5.87 -6.21
CA ALA A 198 14.50 5.00 -5.12
C ALA A 198 14.46 3.53 -5.55
N ILE A 199 13.89 3.22 -6.73
CA ILE A 199 13.85 1.87 -7.30
C ILE A 199 15.26 1.34 -7.50
N ARG A 200 16.15 2.11 -8.11
CA ARG A 200 17.57 1.71 -8.31
C ARG A 200 18.26 1.43 -6.97
N SER A 201 18.06 2.29 -5.97
CA SER A 201 18.61 2.11 -4.63
C SER A 201 18.08 0.84 -4.00
N ALA A 202 16.76 0.65 -3.95
CA ALA A 202 16.14 -0.50 -3.31
C ALA A 202 16.43 -1.83 -4.04
N SER A 203 16.79 -1.80 -5.31
CA SER A 203 17.20 -3.00 -6.06
C SER A 203 18.64 -3.45 -5.72
N ALA A 204 19.41 -2.65 -5.01
CA ALA A 204 20.75 -2.98 -4.56
C ALA A 204 20.76 -3.54 -3.13
N SER A 205 21.85 -4.24 -2.78
CA SER A 205 22.13 -4.70 -1.41
C SER A 205 22.50 -3.52 -0.50
N HIS A 206 21.97 -3.54 0.72
CA HIS A 206 22.24 -2.54 1.75
C HIS A 206 22.59 -3.14 3.09
N HIS A 207 23.26 -2.33 3.94
CA HIS A 207 23.50 -2.63 5.35
C HIS A 207 22.96 -1.47 6.18
N PHE A 208 22.03 -1.75 7.11
CA PHE A 208 21.40 -0.71 7.92
C PHE A 208 21.02 -1.21 9.32
N LEU A 209 20.66 -0.27 10.18
CA LEU A 209 20.25 -0.56 11.55
C LEU A 209 18.75 -0.84 11.62
N SER A 210 18.38 -1.96 12.24
CA SER A 210 16.99 -2.32 12.52
C SER A 210 16.91 -3.23 13.73
N VAL A 211 15.82 -3.98 13.90
CA VAL A 211 15.61 -4.92 15.00
C VAL A 211 15.37 -6.33 14.47
N THR A 212 15.77 -7.33 15.26
CA THR A 212 15.44 -8.75 15.00
C THR A 212 13.99 -9.06 15.42
N LYS A 213 13.50 -10.26 15.09
CA LYS A 213 12.21 -10.77 15.60
C LYS A 213 12.16 -10.84 17.13
N PHE A 214 13.30 -10.94 17.81
CA PHE A 214 13.41 -10.90 19.28
C PHE A 214 13.47 -9.49 19.86
N GLY A 215 13.39 -8.44 19.03
CA GLY A 215 13.41 -7.04 19.46
C GLY A 215 14.82 -6.49 19.76
N HIS A 216 15.87 -7.23 19.45
CA HIS A 216 17.24 -6.76 19.64
C HIS A 216 17.69 -5.89 18.47
N SER A 217 18.37 -4.80 18.75
CA SER A 217 19.03 -3.98 17.73
C SER A 217 20.02 -4.81 16.93
N ALA A 218 20.01 -4.67 15.61
CA ALA A 218 20.81 -5.48 14.71
C ALA A 218 21.27 -4.69 13.49
N ILE A 219 22.36 -5.16 12.88
CA ILE A 219 22.77 -4.77 11.53
C ILE A 219 22.10 -5.75 10.56
N ILE A 220 21.29 -5.22 9.66
CA ILE A 220 20.61 -5.99 8.63
C ILE A 220 21.38 -5.85 7.31
N GLN A 221 21.66 -6.97 6.66
CA GLN A 221 22.17 -7.01 5.30
C GLN A 221 21.07 -7.54 4.38
N THR A 222 20.78 -6.84 3.28
CA THR A 222 19.75 -7.21 2.30
C THR A 222 20.37 -7.67 0.99
N ALA A 223 19.57 -8.35 0.17
CA ALA A 223 19.97 -8.77 -1.18
C ALA A 223 19.61 -7.74 -2.27
N GLY A 224 18.76 -6.79 -1.96
CA GLY A 224 18.04 -5.97 -2.94
C GLY A 224 16.69 -6.57 -3.33
N ASN A 225 15.75 -5.70 -3.71
CA ASN A 225 14.40 -6.08 -4.11
C ASN A 225 14.19 -5.78 -5.62
N PRO A 226 14.17 -6.81 -6.48
CA PRO A 226 14.04 -6.63 -7.93
C PRO A 226 12.63 -6.23 -8.37
N ASP A 227 11.63 -6.36 -7.51
CA ASP A 227 10.22 -6.09 -7.82
C ASP A 227 9.77 -4.68 -7.39
N CYS A 228 10.74 -3.77 -7.26
CA CYS A 228 10.46 -2.36 -7.03
C CYS A 228 9.98 -1.67 -8.31
N HIS A 229 8.94 -0.82 -8.20
CA HIS A 229 8.32 -0.15 -9.33
C HIS A 229 7.79 1.24 -8.96
N ILE A 230 7.40 2.04 -9.97
CA ILE A 230 6.88 3.39 -9.78
C ILE A 230 5.36 3.39 -9.59
N ILE A 231 4.87 4.32 -8.75
CA ILE A 231 3.45 4.67 -8.62
C ILE A 231 3.26 6.13 -9.01
N LEU A 232 2.42 6.37 -10.02
CA LEU A 232 2.04 7.69 -10.49
C LEU A 232 0.85 8.19 -9.66
N ARG A 233 1.08 9.18 -8.80
CA ARG A 233 0.05 9.75 -7.89
C ARG A 233 -0.33 11.19 -8.22
N GLY A 234 0.14 11.71 -9.38
CA GLY A 234 0.04 13.11 -9.74
C GLY A 234 1.03 14.00 -8.96
N GLY A 235 0.97 15.27 -9.21
CA GLY A 235 1.79 16.31 -8.59
C GLY A 235 1.04 17.64 -8.57
N LYS A 236 1.58 18.67 -9.21
CA LYS A 236 0.85 19.92 -9.49
C LYS A 236 -0.32 19.67 -10.44
N GLU A 237 -0.12 18.73 -11.36
CA GLU A 237 -1.12 18.27 -12.33
C GLU A 237 -1.27 16.75 -12.22
N PRO A 238 -2.40 16.16 -12.65
CA PRO A 238 -2.55 14.73 -12.82
C PRO A 238 -1.51 14.17 -13.79
N ASN A 239 -1.08 12.88 -13.60
CA ASN A 239 -0.07 12.25 -14.44
C ASN A 239 -0.46 10.84 -14.94
N TYR A 240 -1.75 10.58 -15.14
CA TYR A 240 -2.30 9.30 -15.55
C TYR A 240 -2.62 9.18 -17.05
N SER A 241 -2.72 10.30 -17.79
CA SER A 241 -3.13 10.24 -19.21
C SER A 241 -2.11 9.49 -20.08
N ALA A 242 -2.53 9.01 -21.24
CA ALA A 242 -1.69 8.29 -22.20
C ALA A 242 -0.42 9.08 -22.57
N GLN A 243 -0.52 10.42 -22.68
CA GLN A 243 0.64 11.27 -22.93
C GLN A 243 1.64 11.21 -21.77
N HIS A 244 1.17 11.30 -20.51
CA HIS A 244 2.05 11.21 -19.34
C HIS A 244 2.68 9.83 -19.22
N VAL A 245 1.89 8.76 -19.39
CA VAL A 245 2.41 7.39 -19.40
C VAL A 245 3.50 7.21 -20.45
N GLY A 246 3.30 7.76 -21.66
CA GLY A 246 4.29 7.72 -22.73
C GLY A 246 5.61 8.41 -22.36
N VAL A 247 5.56 9.59 -21.73
CA VAL A 247 6.76 10.31 -21.26
C VAL A 247 7.48 9.52 -20.18
N ILE A 248 6.72 8.98 -19.21
CA ILE A 248 7.31 8.23 -18.09
C ILE A 248 7.95 6.93 -18.55
N LYS A 249 7.39 6.24 -19.54
CA LYS A 249 8.02 5.07 -20.19
C LYS A 249 9.43 5.42 -20.74
N GLN A 250 9.54 6.55 -21.42
CA GLN A 250 10.84 7.02 -21.95
C GLN A 250 11.83 7.35 -20.82
N GLU A 251 11.38 7.99 -19.73
CA GLU A 251 12.23 8.29 -18.57
C GLU A 251 12.70 7.03 -17.84
N LEU A 252 11.84 6.02 -17.70
CA LEU A 252 12.19 4.72 -17.12
C LEU A 252 13.21 4.00 -17.99
N GLU A 253 13.00 3.94 -19.32
CA GLU A 253 13.92 3.36 -20.28
C GLU A 253 15.29 4.04 -20.24
N ALA A 254 15.33 5.37 -20.29
CA ALA A 254 16.56 6.15 -20.18
C ALA A 254 17.28 5.92 -18.83
N SER A 255 16.55 5.53 -17.80
CA SER A 255 17.08 5.17 -16.49
C SER A 255 17.49 3.70 -16.38
N GLY A 256 17.31 2.88 -17.42
CA GLY A 256 17.57 1.44 -17.41
C GLY A 256 16.60 0.65 -16.51
N LEU A 257 15.39 1.16 -16.32
CA LEU A 257 14.34 0.54 -15.51
C LEU A 257 13.24 -0.06 -16.41
N PRO A 258 12.54 -1.11 -15.94
CA PRO A 258 11.38 -1.65 -16.66
C PRO A 258 10.32 -0.56 -16.88
N GLN A 259 9.75 -0.52 -18.08
CA GLN A 259 8.67 0.42 -18.44
C GLN A 259 7.34 -0.03 -17.84
N LYS A 260 7.28 -0.16 -16.50
CA LYS A 260 6.13 -0.61 -15.73
C LYS A 260 5.66 0.48 -14.79
N VAL A 261 4.39 0.87 -14.90
CA VAL A 261 3.79 1.93 -14.09
C VAL A 261 2.54 1.44 -13.39
N MET A 262 2.39 1.81 -12.12
CA MET A 262 1.12 1.72 -11.39
C MET A 262 0.50 3.11 -11.33
N ILE A 263 -0.81 3.23 -11.55
CA ILE A 263 -1.52 4.50 -11.48
C ILE A 263 -2.38 4.54 -10.23
N ASP A 264 -2.11 5.52 -9.37
CA ASP A 264 -2.93 5.84 -8.20
C ASP A 264 -4.09 6.74 -8.65
N PHE A 265 -5.32 6.27 -8.55
CA PHE A 265 -6.52 6.99 -8.98
C PHE A 265 -6.90 8.13 -8.05
N SER A 266 -6.43 8.06 -6.79
CA SER A 266 -6.67 9.07 -5.76
C SER A 266 -5.63 10.20 -5.80
N HIS A 267 -5.49 10.93 -4.70
CA HIS A 267 -4.49 11.97 -4.47
C HIS A 267 -4.56 13.11 -5.50
N ALA A 268 -3.44 13.47 -6.13
CA ALA A 268 -3.43 14.56 -7.08
C ALA A 268 -4.02 14.17 -8.46
N ASN A 269 -4.05 12.89 -8.79
CA ASN A 269 -4.70 12.40 -10.01
C ASN A 269 -6.21 12.65 -10.00
N SER A 270 -6.85 12.57 -8.85
CA SER A 270 -8.27 12.94 -8.66
C SER A 270 -8.46 14.38 -8.18
N SER A 271 -7.39 15.17 -8.07
CA SER A 271 -7.45 16.52 -7.46
C SER A 271 -8.03 16.51 -6.04
N LYS A 272 -7.87 15.39 -5.31
CA LYS A 272 -8.44 15.11 -3.97
C LYS A 272 -9.98 15.06 -3.91
N ASP A 273 -10.65 14.97 -5.03
CA ASP A 273 -12.08 14.69 -5.13
C ASP A 273 -12.25 13.20 -5.41
N TYR A 274 -12.80 12.44 -4.45
CA TYR A 274 -12.92 11.00 -4.56
C TYR A 274 -13.77 10.55 -5.75
N ASN A 275 -14.79 11.33 -6.16
CA ASN A 275 -15.62 11.04 -7.33
C ASN A 275 -14.80 11.02 -8.63
N ARG A 276 -13.73 11.82 -8.69
CA ARG A 276 -12.86 11.87 -9.86
C ARG A 276 -11.99 10.62 -10.02
N GLN A 277 -11.91 9.74 -9.02
CA GLN A 277 -11.31 8.42 -9.21
C GLN A 277 -12.02 7.64 -10.34
N MET A 278 -13.34 7.80 -10.51
CA MET A 278 -14.09 7.18 -11.60
C MET A 278 -13.71 7.75 -12.97
N VAL A 279 -13.38 9.05 -13.06
CA VAL A 279 -12.87 9.67 -14.28
C VAL A 279 -11.49 9.13 -14.65
N VAL A 280 -10.60 8.98 -13.65
CA VAL A 280 -9.28 8.38 -13.85
C VAL A 280 -9.43 6.91 -14.27
N ALA A 281 -10.36 6.18 -13.65
CA ALA A 281 -10.65 4.79 -14.01
C ALA A 281 -11.10 4.65 -15.47
N GLN A 282 -11.94 5.55 -15.97
CA GLN A 282 -12.39 5.56 -17.35
C GLN A 282 -11.22 5.73 -18.32
N ASP A 283 -10.38 6.75 -18.12
CA ASP A 283 -9.21 7.04 -18.96
C ASP A 283 -8.22 5.86 -18.97
N VAL A 284 -7.88 5.33 -17.79
CA VAL A 284 -6.96 4.19 -17.67
C VAL A 284 -7.55 2.93 -18.31
N SER A 285 -8.84 2.67 -18.18
CA SER A 285 -9.52 1.54 -18.82
C SER A 285 -9.46 1.67 -20.35
N GLU A 286 -9.64 2.87 -20.89
CA GLU A 286 -9.50 3.13 -22.32
C GLU A 286 -8.07 2.89 -22.81
N GLN A 287 -7.05 3.33 -22.06
CA GLN A 287 -5.65 3.06 -22.38
C GLN A 287 -5.35 1.55 -22.40
N LEU A 288 -5.80 0.81 -21.38
CA LEU A 288 -5.65 -0.65 -21.31
C LEU A 288 -6.35 -1.33 -22.50
N ALA A 289 -7.63 -1.02 -22.76
CA ALA A 289 -8.40 -1.55 -23.88
C ALA A 289 -7.75 -1.20 -25.23
N ASN A 290 -7.03 -0.09 -25.32
CA ASN A 290 -6.25 0.32 -26.49
C ASN A 290 -4.87 -0.34 -26.60
N GLY A 291 -4.50 -1.27 -25.72
CA GLY A 291 -3.29 -2.07 -25.80
C GLY A 291 -2.11 -1.51 -25.02
N GLU A 292 -2.30 -0.60 -24.04
CA GLU A 292 -1.20 -0.16 -23.18
C GLU A 292 -0.82 -1.26 -22.18
N HIS A 293 0.40 -1.79 -22.30
CA HIS A 293 0.97 -2.85 -21.45
C HIS A 293 1.88 -2.33 -20.33
N ALA A 294 2.32 -1.07 -20.40
CA ALA A 294 3.13 -0.51 -19.34
C ALA A 294 2.34 -0.26 -18.06
N ILE A 295 1.02 -0.03 -18.17
CA ILE A 295 0.15 0.04 -16.99
C ILE A 295 -0.11 -1.39 -16.51
N PHE A 296 0.71 -1.84 -15.55
CA PHE A 296 0.61 -3.18 -14.97
C PHE A 296 -0.30 -3.22 -13.75
N GLY A 297 -0.59 -2.07 -13.14
CA GLY A 297 -1.40 -2.00 -11.93
C GLY A 297 -2.01 -0.64 -11.66
N VAL A 298 -3.00 -0.64 -10.77
CA VAL A 298 -3.73 0.55 -10.32
C VAL A 298 -3.92 0.53 -8.80
N MET A 299 -4.08 1.72 -8.19
CA MET A 299 -4.39 1.88 -6.77
C MET A 299 -5.63 2.75 -6.61
N ILE A 300 -6.58 2.31 -5.76
CA ILE A 300 -7.89 2.92 -5.59
C ILE A 300 -8.22 3.06 -4.10
N GLU A 301 -8.67 4.25 -3.67
CA GLU A 301 -9.18 4.47 -2.31
C GLU A 301 -10.69 4.28 -2.28
N SER A 302 -11.13 3.21 -1.62
CA SER A 302 -12.50 2.71 -1.57
C SER A 302 -12.87 2.26 -0.15
N HIS A 303 -14.13 2.45 0.25
CA HIS A 303 -14.66 1.90 1.51
C HIS A 303 -16.11 1.45 1.32
N LEU A 304 -16.75 0.94 2.40
CA LEU A 304 -18.16 0.51 2.38
C LEU A 304 -19.10 1.69 2.07
N VAL A 305 -18.81 2.86 2.63
CA VAL A 305 -19.56 4.11 2.45
C VAL A 305 -18.63 5.17 1.84
N GLU A 306 -19.14 5.88 0.84
CA GLU A 306 -18.40 6.93 0.15
C GLU A 306 -18.07 8.14 1.02
N GLY A 307 -17.05 8.91 0.60
CA GLY A 307 -16.66 10.15 1.24
C GLY A 307 -15.77 9.97 2.46
N ARG A 308 -15.84 10.91 3.38
CA ARG A 308 -15.12 10.94 4.64
C ARG A 308 -15.95 11.58 5.73
N GLN A 309 -15.59 11.32 6.98
CA GLN A 309 -16.17 11.94 8.17
C GLN A 309 -15.06 12.47 9.09
N ASP A 310 -15.38 13.44 9.90
CA ASP A 310 -14.57 13.85 11.04
C ASP A 310 -14.97 13.06 12.28
N LEU A 311 -13.99 12.85 13.18
CA LEU A 311 -14.30 12.26 14.49
C LEU A 311 -15.02 13.27 15.38
N VAL A 312 -16.06 12.82 16.05
CA VAL A 312 -16.76 13.60 17.08
C VAL A 312 -16.50 12.89 18.42
N ASP A 313 -15.83 13.56 19.33
CA ASP A 313 -15.43 13.01 20.64
C ASP A 313 -14.69 11.66 20.52
N GLY A 314 -13.78 11.56 19.53
CA GLY A 314 -13.03 10.33 19.25
C GLY A 314 -13.82 9.21 18.58
N CYS A 315 -15.08 9.44 18.20
CA CYS A 315 -15.95 8.45 17.59
C CYS A 315 -16.23 8.75 16.11
N ALA A 316 -16.21 7.72 15.28
CA ALA A 316 -16.70 7.75 13.90
C ALA A 316 -18.22 7.48 13.92
N ALA A 317 -19.01 8.43 13.41
CA ALA A 317 -20.48 8.34 13.45
C ALA A 317 -21.04 7.38 12.39
N THR A 318 -20.36 7.28 11.23
CA THR A 318 -20.80 6.45 10.09
C THR A 318 -19.90 5.22 9.98
N TYR A 319 -20.46 4.04 10.21
CA TYR A 319 -19.77 2.77 10.02
C TYR A 319 -19.31 2.61 8.58
N GLY A 320 -18.07 2.16 8.39
CA GLY A 320 -17.52 1.89 7.06
C GLY A 320 -17.22 3.12 6.19
N GLN A 321 -17.13 4.33 6.79
CA GLN A 321 -16.73 5.55 6.12
C GLN A 321 -15.36 6.03 6.62
N SER A 322 -14.51 6.50 5.71
CA SER A 322 -13.15 6.95 6.02
C SER A 322 -13.11 8.12 7.01
N ILE A 323 -12.14 8.11 7.93
CA ILE A 323 -11.80 9.23 8.83
C ILE A 323 -10.54 10.00 8.36
N THR A 324 -9.98 9.63 7.20
CA THR A 324 -8.83 10.30 6.60
C THR A 324 -9.19 10.87 5.24
N ASP A 325 -8.61 10.43 4.12
CA ASP A 325 -9.00 10.93 2.81
C ASP A 325 -10.31 10.27 2.35
N ALA A 326 -11.12 11.01 1.57
CA ALA A 326 -12.40 10.51 1.09
C ALA A 326 -12.20 9.37 0.08
N CYS A 327 -13.04 8.35 0.17
CA CYS A 327 -13.02 7.14 -0.64
C CYS A 327 -14.27 7.05 -1.53
N ILE A 328 -14.20 6.31 -2.64
CA ILE A 328 -15.41 5.85 -3.34
C ILE A 328 -16.17 4.83 -2.49
N GLY A 329 -17.46 4.71 -2.71
CA GLY A 329 -18.33 3.74 -2.03
C GLY A 329 -18.28 2.35 -2.64
N TRP A 330 -19.08 1.43 -2.06
CA TRP A 330 -19.07 0.04 -2.50
C TRP A 330 -19.59 -0.14 -3.94
N ASP A 331 -20.65 0.57 -4.33
CA ASP A 331 -21.25 0.42 -5.67
C ASP A 331 -20.27 0.88 -6.77
N ASP A 332 -19.54 1.97 -6.53
CA ASP A 332 -18.47 2.43 -7.42
C ASP A 332 -17.28 1.47 -7.42
N THR A 333 -16.99 0.81 -6.29
CA THR A 333 -15.95 -0.22 -6.18
C THR A 333 -16.25 -1.39 -7.12
N GLU A 334 -17.46 -1.91 -7.09
CA GLU A 334 -17.88 -2.98 -7.98
C GLU A 334 -17.82 -2.54 -9.44
N THR A 335 -18.33 -1.34 -9.74
CA THR A 335 -18.33 -0.75 -11.08
C THR A 335 -16.92 -0.64 -11.65
N VAL A 336 -15.98 -0.05 -10.90
CA VAL A 336 -14.61 0.15 -11.39
C VAL A 336 -13.85 -1.16 -11.57
N LEU A 337 -14.07 -2.16 -10.71
CA LEU A 337 -13.41 -3.46 -10.86
C LEU A 337 -13.90 -4.20 -12.11
N ARG A 338 -15.20 -4.19 -12.39
CA ARG A 338 -15.76 -4.78 -13.61
C ARG A 338 -15.27 -4.07 -14.87
N GLN A 339 -15.24 -2.74 -14.85
CA GLN A 339 -14.73 -1.92 -15.96
C GLN A 339 -13.25 -2.24 -16.27
N LEU A 340 -12.41 -2.34 -15.24
CA LEU A 340 -10.99 -2.70 -15.41
C LEU A 340 -10.83 -4.14 -15.95
N ALA A 341 -11.63 -5.08 -15.48
CA ALA A 341 -11.63 -6.46 -15.97
C ALA A 341 -12.02 -6.53 -17.46
N ASP A 342 -13.03 -5.78 -17.88
CA ASP A 342 -13.45 -5.69 -19.28
C ASP A 342 -12.38 -5.03 -20.15
N ALA A 343 -11.67 -4.04 -19.64
CA ALA A 343 -10.55 -3.41 -20.32
C ALA A 343 -9.36 -4.38 -20.52
N VAL A 344 -9.05 -5.22 -19.52
CA VAL A 344 -8.05 -6.30 -19.67
C VAL A 344 -8.48 -7.31 -20.71
N GLN A 345 -9.76 -7.71 -20.71
CA GLN A 345 -10.30 -8.63 -21.73
C GLN A 345 -10.20 -8.04 -23.13
N ALA A 346 -10.53 -6.75 -23.30
CA ALA A 346 -10.40 -6.05 -24.58
C ALA A 346 -8.93 -5.99 -25.04
N ARG A 347 -7.96 -5.75 -24.11
CA ARG A 347 -6.54 -5.78 -24.41
C ARG A 347 -6.07 -7.13 -24.97
N ARG A 348 -6.58 -8.26 -24.43
CA ARG A 348 -6.24 -9.63 -24.85
C ARG A 348 -6.70 -9.98 -26.27
N THR A 349 -7.69 -9.28 -26.78
CA THR A 349 -8.29 -9.54 -28.10
C THR A 349 -7.69 -8.72 -29.23
N ARG A 350 -6.71 -7.90 -28.91
CA ARG A 350 -5.92 -7.11 -29.89
C ARG A 350 -4.62 -7.80 -30.26
#